data_5b9a492adfc18aa25b6e22e185622588
#
_entry.id   5b9a492adfc18aa25b6e22e185622588
#
_cell.length_a   1.000
_cell.length_b   1.000
_cell.length_c   1.000
_cell.angle_alpha   90.00
_cell.angle_beta   90.00
_cell.angle_gamma   90.00
#
_symmetry.space_group_name_H-M   'P 1'
#
loop_
_entity.id
_entity.type
_entity.pdbx_description
1 polymer ?
#
loop_
_entity_poly.entity_id
_entity_poly.type
_entity_poly.pdbx_seq_one_letter_code
_entity_poly.pdbx_strand_id
1 'polypeptide(L)'
;EVGYTFSDETTFQNVLYDVKKQFKEKLVKDKIAMDMNGYVRLEKNPVIRAVPLEIKKYFMMAGANLGSRSITAVYSNIGILRFPEEYQEYIERFGIFASTNSLQLCSCSYEDQMVLGFTSKIPDDSIQKNFMRMLREEEIPYKEEKNDFPGCGEQQKKEEKKVLQTFSFLCLAVAVICGMINYLMLETL
;
A
#
# COMPACT_ATOMS: atom_id res chain seq x y z
N GLU A 1 -5.99 -4.32 -8.81
CA GLU A 1 -5.37 -5.46 -8.13
C GLU A 1 -5.22 -6.63 -9.10
N VAL A 2 -4.03 -7.26 -9.09
CA VAL A 2 -3.69 -8.46 -9.88
C VAL A 2 -3.40 -9.57 -8.89
N GLY A 3 -4.05 -10.71 -9.02
CA GLY A 3 -3.87 -11.86 -8.15
C GLY A 3 -3.38 -13.08 -8.92
N TYR A 4 -2.59 -13.91 -8.25
CA TYR A 4 -2.14 -15.21 -8.76
C TYR A 4 -2.17 -16.24 -7.63
N THR A 5 -2.65 -17.44 -7.92
CA THR A 5 -2.63 -18.56 -6.99
C THR A 5 -1.54 -19.54 -7.42
N PHE A 6 -0.56 -19.73 -6.55
CA PHE A 6 0.56 -20.63 -6.81
C PHE A 6 0.16 -22.08 -6.57
N SER A 7 0.65 -22.98 -7.43
CA SER A 7 0.58 -24.43 -7.31
C SER A 7 1.98 -25.02 -7.51
N ASP A 8 2.16 -26.30 -7.20
CA ASP A 8 3.46 -26.97 -7.33
C ASP A 8 3.98 -27.02 -8.77
N GLU A 9 3.09 -26.89 -9.75
CA GLU A 9 3.42 -26.87 -11.18
C GLU A 9 3.59 -25.45 -11.74
N THR A 10 3.55 -24.41 -10.89
CA THR A 10 3.64 -23.02 -11.35
C THR A 10 5.01 -22.69 -11.89
N THR A 11 5.08 -22.25 -13.15
CA THR A 11 6.30 -21.75 -13.78
C THR A 11 6.27 -20.22 -13.85
N PHE A 12 7.45 -19.59 -13.91
CA PHE A 12 7.56 -18.14 -14.09
C PHE A 12 6.82 -17.64 -15.34
N GLN A 13 6.87 -18.40 -16.43
CA GLN A 13 6.20 -18.05 -17.69
C GLN A 13 4.67 -18.01 -17.54
N ASN A 14 4.09 -18.96 -16.78
CA ASN A 14 2.66 -18.98 -16.51
C ASN A 14 2.24 -17.74 -15.72
N VAL A 15 2.99 -17.41 -14.66
CA VAL A 15 2.75 -16.21 -13.86
C VAL A 15 2.83 -14.96 -14.74
N LEU A 16 3.88 -14.84 -15.54
CA LEU A 16 4.09 -13.70 -16.42
C LEU A 16 2.95 -13.53 -17.44
N TYR A 17 2.50 -14.61 -18.02
CA TYR A 17 1.38 -14.61 -18.98
C TYR A 17 0.08 -14.14 -18.30
N ASP A 18 -0.27 -14.73 -17.17
CA ASP A 18 -1.50 -14.40 -16.45
C ASP A 18 -1.50 -12.95 -15.90
N VAL A 19 -0.37 -12.51 -15.38
CA VAL A 19 -0.21 -11.13 -14.92
C VAL A 19 -0.37 -10.16 -16.08
N LYS A 20 0.28 -10.40 -17.21
CA LYS A 20 0.12 -9.55 -18.42
C LYS A 20 -1.32 -9.53 -18.93
N LYS A 21 -2.01 -10.66 -18.92
CA LYS A 21 -3.42 -10.75 -19.30
C LYS A 21 -4.30 -9.92 -18.37
N GLN A 22 -4.14 -10.09 -17.04
CA GLN A 22 -4.90 -9.33 -16.05
C GLN A 22 -4.65 -7.82 -16.16
N PHE A 23 -3.41 -7.40 -16.43
CA PHE A 23 -3.10 -5.99 -16.66
C PHE A 23 -3.85 -5.44 -17.89
N LYS A 24 -3.85 -6.14 -19.01
CA LYS A 24 -4.58 -5.72 -20.21
C LYS A 24 -6.08 -5.59 -19.97
N GLU A 25 -6.66 -6.49 -19.17
CA GLU A 25 -8.10 -6.50 -18.88
C GLU A 25 -8.51 -5.43 -17.85
N LYS A 26 -7.63 -5.11 -16.90
CA LYS A 26 -7.92 -4.20 -15.78
C LYS A 26 -7.48 -2.76 -16.04
N LEU A 27 -6.38 -2.54 -16.78
CA LEU A 27 -5.88 -1.20 -17.13
C LEU A 27 -6.62 -0.60 -18.34
N VAL A 28 -7.93 -0.75 -18.38
CA VAL A 28 -8.77 -0.08 -19.37
C VAL A 28 -9.25 1.24 -18.79
N LYS A 29 -9.16 2.31 -19.57
CA LYS A 29 -9.49 3.68 -19.15
C LYS A 29 -10.86 3.78 -18.45
N ASP A 30 -11.85 3.10 -19.00
CA ASP A 30 -13.23 3.15 -18.48
C ASP A 30 -13.33 2.46 -17.10
N LYS A 31 -12.63 1.34 -16.90
CA LYS A 31 -12.60 0.64 -15.60
C LYS A 31 -11.89 1.48 -14.54
N ILE A 32 -10.75 2.07 -14.89
CA ILE A 32 -10.03 2.97 -13.97
C ILE A 32 -10.89 4.18 -13.62
N ALA A 33 -11.59 4.76 -14.61
CA ALA A 33 -12.50 5.89 -14.37
C ALA A 33 -13.67 5.49 -13.46
N MET A 34 -14.23 4.29 -13.62
CA MET A 34 -15.29 3.77 -12.72
C MET A 34 -14.80 3.62 -11.29
N ASP A 35 -13.64 3.02 -11.08
CA ASP A 35 -13.05 2.84 -9.75
C ASP A 35 -12.77 4.19 -9.07
N MET A 36 -12.15 5.14 -9.80
CA MET A 36 -11.92 6.50 -9.31
C MET A 36 -13.21 7.24 -9.00
N ASN A 37 -14.24 7.11 -9.83
CA ASN A 37 -15.55 7.69 -9.58
C ASN A 37 -16.21 7.10 -8.33
N GLY A 38 -15.96 5.83 -8.00
CA GLY A 38 -16.40 5.20 -6.76
C GLY A 38 -15.85 5.93 -5.53
N TYR A 39 -14.54 6.20 -5.49
CA TYR A 39 -13.90 6.96 -4.41
C TYR A 39 -14.41 8.39 -4.31
N VAL A 40 -14.57 9.07 -5.44
CA VAL A 40 -15.11 10.44 -5.49
C VAL A 40 -16.56 10.51 -4.98
N ARG A 41 -17.40 9.52 -5.32
CA ARG A 41 -18.77 9.42 -4.81
C ARG A 41 -18.80 9.22 -3.30
N LEU A 42 -17.90 8.38 -2.77
CA LEU A 42 -17.77 8.16 -1.34
C LEU A 42 -17.42 9.48 -0.62
N GLU A 43 -16.45 10.22 -1.15
CA GLU A 43 -16.01 11.50 -0.59
C GLU A 43 -17.10 12.59 -0.67
N LYS A 44 -17.86 12.63 -1.77
CA LYS A 44 -18.93 13.60 -1.99
C LYS A 44 -20.22 13.28 -1.22
N ASN A 45 -20.33 12.10 -0.62
CA ASN A 45 -21.53 11.71 0.12
C ASN A 45 -21.73 12.63 1.34
N PRO A 46 -22.89 13.35 1.45
CA PRO A 46 -23.10 14.32 2.52
C PRO A 46 -23.12 13.68 3.90
N VAL A 47 -23.58 12.44 4.03
CA VAL A 47 -23.58 11.70 5.30
C VAL A 47 -22.16 11.43 5.76
N ILE A 48 -21.29 11.00 4.86
CA ILE A 48 -19.86 10.74 5.16
C ILE A 48 -19.14 12.05 5.48
N ARG A 49 -19.47 13.14 4.81
CA ARG A 49 -18.90 14.47 5.07
C ARG A 49 -19.30 15.02 6.43
N ALA A 50 -20.50 14.72 6.92
CA ALA A 50 -20.99 15.18 8.21
C ALA A 50 -20.33 14.45 9.40
N VAL A 51 -19.71 13.29 9.18
CA VAL A 51 -19.01 12.54 10.24
C VAL A 51 -17.75 13.28 10.68
N PRO A 52 -17.57 13.56 12.00
CA PRO A 52 -16.34 14.17 12.53
C PRO A 52 -15.08 13.38 12.13
N LEU A 53 -13.99 14.10 11.91
CA LEU A 53 -12.73 13.52 11.40
C LEU A 53 -12.16 12.44 12.33
N GLU A 54 -12.30 12.61 13.63
CA GLU A 54 -11.86 11.67 14.65
C GLU A 54 -12.54 10.30 14.50
N ILE A 55 -13.83 10.29 14.26
CA ILE A 55 -14.62 9.07 14.05
C ILE A 55 -14.29 8.47 12.68
N LYS A 56 -14.25 9.32 11.64
CA LYS A 56 -13.92 8.92 10.26
C LYS A 56 -12.55 8.23 10.17
N LYS A 57 -11.57 8.72 10.92
CA LYS A 57 -10.23 8.14 10.99
C LYS A 57 -10.27 6.65 11.38
N TYR A 58 -11.06 6.27 12.37
CA TYR A 58 -11.14 4.88 12.83
C TYR A 58 -11.79 3.97 11.78
N PHE A 59 -12.83 4.43 11.11
CA PHE A 59 -13.46 3.67 10.03
C PHE A 59 -12.51 3.50 8.84
N MET A 60 -11.78 4.55 8.47
CA MET A 60 -10.77 4.47 7.40
C MET A 60 -9.62 3.53 7.76
N MET A 61 -9.13 3.55 9.00
CA MET A 61 -8.11 2.62 9.47
C MET A 61 -8.59 1.17 9.45
N ALA A 62 -9.82 0.90 9.90
CA ALA A 62 -10.40 -0.43 9.85
C ALA A 62 -10.55 -0.93 8.40
N GLY A 63 -11.06 -0.08 7.51
CA GLY A 63 -11.17 -0.39 6.08
C GLY A 63 -9.81 -0.64 5.41
N ALA A 64 -8.82 0.19 5.70
CA ALA A 64 -7.46 0.02 5.20
C ALA A 64 -6.82 -1.29 5.70
N ASN A 65 -7.01 -1.64 6.98
CA ASN A 65 -6.51 -2.90 7.54
C ASN A 65 -7.18 -4.13 6.92
N LEU A 66 -8.47 -4.06 6.62
CA LEU A 66 -9.19 -5.14 5.94
C LEU A 66 -8.71 -5.27 4.49
N GLY A 67 -8.60 -4.15 3.76
CA GLY A 67 -8.14 -4.14 2.38
C GLY A 67 -6.68 -4.57 2.21
N SER A 68 -5.81 -4.22 3.17
CA SER A 68 -4.39 -4.58 3.10
C SER A 68 -4.11 -6.07 3.30
N ARG A 69 -5.05 -6.84 3.88
CA ARG A 69 -4.87 -8.28 4.10
C ARG A 69 -4.82 -9.09 2.80
N SER A 70 -5.44 -8.61 1.74
CA SER A 70 -5.44 -9.27 0.42
C SER A 70 -4.23 -8.90 -0.43
N ILE A 71 -3.44 -7.89 -0.02
CA ILE A 71 -2.33 -7.36 -0.81
C ILE A 71 -1.01 -7.88 -0.24
N THR A 72 -0.32 -8.71 -0.99
CA THR A 72 1.00 -9.24 -0.60
C THR A 72 2.11 -8.22 -0.83
N ALA A 73 2.09 -7.55 -1.97
CA ALA A 73 3.07 -6.53 -2.33
C ALA A 73 2.44 -5.46 -3.23
N VAL A 74 3.01 -4.26 -3.19
CA VAL A 74 2.60 -3.14 -4.06
C VAL A 74 3.74 -2.82 -5.01
N TYR A 75 3.42 -2.73 -6.30
CA TYR A 75 4.34 -2.25 -7.32
C TYR A 75 3.87 -0.92 -7.88
N SER A 76 4.75 0.06 -7.91
CA SER A 76 4.49 1.38 -8.47
C SER A 76 5.57 1.74 -9.48
N ASN A 77 5.18 1.97 -10.73
CA ASN A 77 6.08 2.42 -11.78
C ASN A 77 5.70 3.86 -12.18
N ILE A 78 6.61 4.78 -11.99
CA ILE A 78 6.44 6.21 -12.36
C ILE A 78 6.83 6.45 -13.82
N GLY A 79 7.60 5.51 -14.40
CA GLY A 79 8.08 5.63 -15.77
C GLY A 79 9.34 6.50 -15.89
N ILE A 80 9.50 7.09 -17.06
CA ILE A 80 10.68 7.89 -17.40
C ILE A 80 10.46 9.34 -16.92
N LEU A 81 11.35 9.80 -16.06
CA LEU A 81 11.36 11.18 -15.58
C LEU A 81 12.14 12.06 -16.57
N ARG A 82 11.58 13.23 -16.85
CA ARG A 82 12.20 14.24 -17.68
C ARG A 82 12.21 15.55 -16.91
N PHE A 83 13.40 16.08 -16.73
CA PHE A 83 13.58 17.41 -16.13
C PHE A 83 13.95 18.43 -17.21
N PRO A 84 13.64 19.72 -17.00
CA PRO A 84 14.13 20.79 -17.85
C PRO A 84 15.68 20.76 -17.94
N GLU A 85 16.24 21.13 -19.09
CA GLU A 85 17.67 21.07 -19.36
C GLU A 85 18.51 21.80 -18.29
N GLU A 86 17.99 22.89 -17.76
CA GLU A 86 18.63 23.71 -16.72
C GLU A 86 18.94 22.94 -15.42
N TYR A 87 18.21 21.82 -15.14
CA TYR A 87 18.36 21.05 -13.91
C TYR A 87 19.10 19.72 -14.13
N GLN A 88 19.30 19.29 -15.38
CA GLN A 88 19.88 17.98 -15.68
C GLN A 88 21.33 17.88 -15.20
N GLU A 89 22.08 18.95 -15.26
CA GLU A 89 23.48 19.01 -14.78
C GLU A 89 23.61 18.76 -13.26
N TYR A 90 22.54 19.01 -12.48
CA TYR A 90 22.54 18.85 -11.01
C TYR A 90 21.94 17.53 -10.54
N ILE A 91 21.34 16.73 -11.43
CA ILE A 91 20.61 15.51 -11.08
C ILE A 91 21.35 14.32 -11.68
N GLU A 92 22.11 13.61 -10.86
CA GLU A 92 22.78 12.37 -11.26
C GLU A 92 21.80 11.19 -11.31
N ARG A 93 20.87 11.13 -10.36
CA ARG A 93 19.99 9.98 -10.16
C ARG A 93 18.72 10.38 -9.43
N PHE A 94 17.64 9.72 -9.75
CA PHE A 94 16.37 9.92 -9.08
C PHE A 94 15.81 8.60 -8.57
N GLY A 95 15.34 8.57 -7.33
CA GLY A 95 14.72 7.40 -6.69
C GLY A 95 13.44 7.79 -5.98
N ILE A 96 12.48 6.87 -5.96
CA ILE A 96 11.21 7.04 -5.26
C ILE A 96 11.02 5.90 -4.29
N PHE A 97 10.61 6.26 -3.07
CA PHE A 97 10.27 5.35 -2.01
C PHE A 97 8.92 5.75 -1.42
N ALA A 98 8.07 4.77 -1.13
CA ALA A 98 6.81 5.00 -0.49
C ALA A 98 6.71 4.21 0.81
N SER A 99 6.09 4.81 1.82
CA SER A 99 5.82 4.10 3.08
C SER A 99 4.66 3.13 2.91
N THR A 100 4.83 1.90 3.38
CA THR A 100 3.85 0.82 3.25
C THR A 100 3.78 -0.02 4.53
N ASN A 101 2.66 -0.72 4.71
CA ASN A 101 2.50 -1.73 5.75
C ASN A 101 2.95 -3.14 5.34
N SER A 102 3.33 -3.32 4.07
CA SER A 102 3.77 -4.59 3.50
C SER A 102 5.10 -4.41 2.76
N LEU A 103 5.30 -5.13 1.68
CA LEU A 103 6.40 -4.93 0.76
C LEU A 103 5.96 -4.02 -0.38
N GLN A 104 6.77 -3.01 -0.70
CA GLN A 104 6.55 -2.17 -1.86
C GLN A 104 7.82 -2.05 -2.69
N LEU A 105 7.65 -2.12 -4.01
CA LEU A 105 8.65 -1.85 -5.01
C LEU A 105 8.23 -0.65 -5.83
N CYS A 106 9.03 0.40 -5.82
CA CYS A 106 8.88 1.55 -6.70
C CYS A 106 9.94 1.51 -7.78
N SER A 107 9.57 1.80 -9.02
CA SER A 107 10.51 1.95 -10.12
C SER A 107 10.35 3.31 -10.80
N CYS A 108 11.46 3.88 -11.18
CA CYS A 108 11.52 5.06 -12.04
C CYS A 108 12.81 5.02 -12.86
N SER A 109 12.79 5.67 -14.00
CA SER A 109 13.96 5.79 -14.87
C SER A 109 14.28 7.25 -15.10
N TYR A 110 15.56 7.58 -15.08
CA TYR A 110 16.09 8.87 -15.44
C TYR A 110 17.30 8.65 -16.32
N GLU A 111 17.28 9.23 -17.51
CA GLU A 111 18.25 8.97 -18.58
C GLU A 111 18.38 7.45 -18.89
N ASP A 112 19.55 6.89 -18.77
CA ASP A 112 19.87 5.48 -18.99
C ASP A 112 19.83 4.62 -17.73
N GLN A 113 19.49 5.22 -16.58
CA GLN A 113 19.46 4.55 -15.28
C GLN A 113 18.03 4.27 -14.83
N MET A 114 17.80 3.03 -14.39
CA MET A 114 16.58 2.63 -13.69
C MET A 114 16.85 2.44 -12.19
N VAL A 115 16.08 3.12 -11.37
CA VAL A 115 16.15 2.96 -9.92
C VAL A 115 14.97 2.13 -9.43
N LEU A 116 15.28 1.08 -8.68
CA LEU A 116 14.34 0.18 -8.03
C LEU A 116 14.41 0.38 -6.51
N GLY A 117 13.37 0.99 -5.95
CA GLY A 117 13.29 1.27 -4.52
C GLY A 117 12.42 0.25 -3.79
N PHE A 118 13.03 -0.59 -2.95
CA PHE A 118 12.31 -1.48 -2.06
C PHE A 118 12.07 -0.82 -0.71
N THR A 119 10.82 -0.87 -0.25
CA THR A 119 10.45 -0.52 1.13
C THR A 119 9.67 -1.68 1.73
N SER A 120 10.00 -2.05 2.96
CA SER A 120 9.36 -3.15 3.65
C SER A 120 9.24 -2.86 5.14
N LYS A 121 8.10 -3.18 5.72
CA LYS A 121 7.90 -3.24 7.18
C LYS A 121 8.27 -4.61 7.73
N ILE A 122 8.44 -5.61 6.85
CA ILE A 122 8.79 -6.97 7.23
C ILE A 122 10.30 -7.04 7.45
N PRO A 123 10.78 -7.56 8.59
CA PRO A 123 12.21 -7.64 8.88
C PRO A 123 12.97 -8.61 7.96
N ASP A 124 12.27 -9.56 7.35
CA ASP A 124 12.85 -10.54 6.43
C ASP A 124 13.14 -9.88 5.06
N ASP A 125 14.37 -9.97 4.62
CA ASP A 125 14.86 -9.45 3.35
C ASP A 125 15.06 -10.53 2.26
N SER A 126 14.51 -11.74 2.48
CA SER A 126 14.66 -12.88 1.57
C SER A 126 14.14 -12.60 0.16
N ILE A 127 13.04 -11.83 0.05
CA ILE A 127 12.44 -11.45 -1.25
C ILE A 127 13.40 -10.55 -2.02
N GLN A 128 13.95 -9.53 -1.38
CA GLN A 128 14.92 -8.62 -1.98
C GLN A 128 16.20 -9.36 -2.42
N LYS A 129 16.71 -10.23 -1.56
CA LYS A 129 17.88 -11.07 -1.86
C LYS A 129 17.65 -12.00 -3.05
N ASN A 130 16.47 -12.62 -3.12
CA ASN A 130 16.10 -13.47 -4.26
C ASN A 130 15.97 -12.65 -5.54
N PHE A 131 15.40 -11.46 -5.48
CA PHE A 131 15.32 -10.55 -6.62
C PHE A 131 16.72 -10.17 -7.13
N MET A 132 17.63 -9.79 -6.23
CA MET A 132 19.01 -9.47 -6.60
C MET A 132 19.76 -10.69 -7.18
N ARG A 133 19.45 -11.90 -6.69
CA ARG A 133 19.99 -13.13 -7.26
C ARG A 133 19.52 -13.32 -8.71
N MET A 134 18.23 -13.13 -8.98
CA MET A 134 17.69 -13.23 -10.34
C MET A 134 18.36 -12.23 -11.30
N LEU A 135 18.57 -10.98 -10.86
CA LEU A 135 19.29 -9.99 -11.68
C LEU A 135 20.71 -10.44 -12.03
N ARG A 136 21.39 -11.09 -11.09
CA ARG A 136 22.73 -11.66 -11.35
C ARG A 136 22.71 -12.84 -12.31
N GLU A 137 21.73 -13.72 -12.18
CA GLU A 137 21.54 -14.86 -13.07
C GLU A 137 21.22 -14.43 -14.51
N GLU A 138 20.56 -13.29 -14.68
CA GLU A 138 20.27 -12.67 -15.99
C GLU A 138 21.36 -11.70 -16.45
N GLU A 139 22.52 -11.67 -15.77
CA GLU A 139 23.67 -10.80 -16.08
C GLU A 139 23.34 -9.31 -16.17
N ILE A 140 22.31 -8.84 -15.43
CA ILE A 140 21.91 -7.44 -15.38
C ILE A 140 22.79 -6.71 -14.36
N PRO A 141 23.63 -5.73 -14.78
CA PRO A 141 24.47 -4.98 -13.87
C PRO A 141 23.63 -4.10 -12.95
N TYR A 142 23.90 -4.12 -11.65
CA TYR A 142 23.24 -3.27 -10.68
C TYR A 142 24.18 -2.83 -9.56
N LYS A 143 23.83 -1.72 -8.92
CA LYS A 143 24.47 -1.23 -7.69
C LYS A 143 23.44 -1.28 -6.55
N GLU A 144 23.78 -1.93 -5.46
CA GLU A 144 22.91 -2.00 -4.27
C GLU A 144 23.30 -0.89 -3.29
N GLU A 145 22.29 -0.15 -2.84
CA GLU A 145 22.41 0.84 -1.77
C GLU A 145 21.37 0.56 -0.69
N LYS A 146 21.79 0.50 0.56
CA LYS A 146 20.91 0.30 1.73
C LYS A 146 20.83 1.57 2.53
N ASN A 147 19.60 1.92 2.92
CA ASN A 147 19.38 2.99 3.88
C ASN A 147 19.26 2.38 5.28
N ASP A 148 20.33 2.48 6.06
CA ASP A 148 20.31 2.09 7.47
C ASP A 148 19.76 3.24 8.31
N PHE A 149 18.48 3.17 8.66
CA PHE A 149 17.88 4.03 9.68
C PHE A 149 17.78 3.28 11.00
N PRO A 150 18.71 3.51 11.96
CA PRO A 150 18.60 2.90 13.29
C PRO A 150 17.40 3.49 14.04
N GLY A 151 16.48 2.65 14.48
CA GLY A 151 15.44 3.02 15.46
C GLY A 151 14.00 3.13 14.97
N CYS A 152 13.68 2.86 13.71
CA CYS A 152 12.30 2.97 13.21
C CYS A 152 11.35 1.87 13.78
N GLY A 153 11.87 0.70 14.14
CA GLY A 153 11.05 -0.45 14.58
C GLY A 153 10.44 -0.34 15.98
N GLU A 154 11.05 0.39 16.90
CA GLU A 154 10.55 0.50 18.28
C GLU A 154 9.46 1.55 18.46
N GLN A 155 9.53 2.65 17.73
CA GLN A 155 8.52 3.71 17.79
C GLN A 155 7.19 3.26 17.19
N GLN A 156 7.20 2.50 16.11
CA GLN A 156 5.99 1.98 15.47
C GLN A 156 5.24 0.98 16.37
N LYS A 157 5.93 0.11 17.10
CA LYS A 157 5.30 -0.83 18.04
C LYS A 157 4.60 -0.12 19.22
N LYS A 158 5.10 1.05 19.63
CA LYS A 158 4.47 1.86 20.68
C LYS A 158 3.20 2.55 20.19
N GLU A 159 3.18 3.03 18.95
CA GLU A 159 2.00 3.68 18.37
C GLU A 159 0.89 2.67 18.07
N GLU A 160 1.21 1.50 17.52
CA GLU A 160 0.21 0.43 17.28
C GLU A 160 -0.47 -0.03 18.59
N LYS A 161 0.28 -0.18 19.69
CA LYS A 161 -0.30 -0.52 20.99
C LYS A 161 -1.24 0.57 21.52
N LYS A 162 -0.88 1.84 21.36
CA LYS A 162 -1.75 2.96 21.77
C LYS A 162 -3.05 3.00 20.97
N VAL A 163 -2.96 2.81 19.66
CA VAL A 163 -4.13 2.79 18.78
C VAL A 163 -5.06 1.62 19.11
N LEU A 164 -4.52 0.43 19.39
CA LEU A 164 -5.31 -0.75 19.75
C LEU A 164 -6.03 -0.55 21.10
N GLN A 165 -5.37 0.04 22.09
CA GLN A 165 -6.00 0.38 23.37
C GLN A 165 -7.12 1.41 23.22
N THR A 166 -6.91 2.47 22.44
CA THR A 166 -7.91 3.51 22.20
C THR A 166 -9.13 2.94 21.47
N PHE A 167 -8.91 2.01 20.51
CA PHE A 167 -9.99 1.34 19.79
C PHE A 167 -10.85 0.45 20.71
N SER A 168 -10.20 -0.27 21.63
CA SER A 168 -10.90 -1.10 22.63
C SER A 168 -11.78 -0.26 23.55
N PHE A 169 -11.30 0.90 24.02
CA PHE A 169 -12.09 1.83 24.82
C PHE A 169 -13.28 2.44 24.05
N LEU A 170 -13.07 2.77 22.78
CA LEU A 170 -14.13 3.35 21.95
C LEU A 170 -15.23 2.32 21.65
N CYS A 171 -14.90 1.08 21.36
CA CYS A 171 -15.87 -0.01 21.18
C CYS A 171 -16.68 -0.26 22.46
N LEU A 172 -16.03 -0.20 23.62
CA LEU A 172 -16.72 -0.34 24.91
C LEU A 172 -17.68 0.83 25.15
N ALA A 173 -17.27 2.06 24.85
CA ALA A 173 -18.11 3.25 24.99
C ALA A 173 -19.33 3.20 24.07
N VAL A 174 -19.15 2.78 22.81
CA VAL A 174 -20.26 2.62 21.86
C VAL A 174 -21.22 1.51 22.31
N ALA A 175 -20.72 0.38 22.82
CA ALA A 175 -21.56 -0.70 23.34
C ALA A 175 -22.38 -0.24 24.56
N VAL A 176 -21.79 0.54 25.47
CA VAL A 176 -22.49 1.11 26.62
C VAL A 176 -23.56 2.11 26.20
N ILE A 177 -23.28 3.00 25.25
CA ILE A 177 -24.23 3.96 24.71
C ILE A 177 -25.40 3.24 24.00
N CYS A 178 -25.14 2.23 23.18
CA CYS A 178 -26.17 1.42 22.56
C CYS A 178 -27.02 0.65 23.58
N GLY A 179 -26.38 0.14 24.65
CA GLY A 179 -27.09 -0.49 25.78
C GLY A 179 -28.02 0.48 26.53
N MET A 180 -27.54 1.71 26.80
CA MET A 180 -28.36 2.75 27.43
C MET A 180 -29.52 3.21 26.56
N ILE A 181 -29.34 3.35 25.26
CA ILE A 181 -30.42 3.71 24.31
C ILE A 181 -31.46 2.61 24.28
N ASN A 182 -31.09 1.34 24.23
CA ASN A 182 -32.04 0.22 24.30
C ASN A 182 -32.80 0.16 25.62
N TYR A 183 -32.13 0.47 26.74
CA TYR A 183 -32.81 0.54 28.06
C TYR A 183 -33.80 1.66 28.13
N LEU A 184 -33.47 2.86 27.66
CA LEU A 184 -34.40 4.01 27.62
C LEU A 184 -35.59 3.78 26.68
N MET A 185 -35.39 3.07 25.56
CA MET A 185 -36.49 2.75 24.64
C MET A 185 -37.44 1.69 25.21
N LEU A 186 -36.99 0.83 26.13
CA LEU A 186 -37.81 -0.15 26.83
C LEU A 186 -38.64 0.45 27.98
N GLU A 187 -38.22 1.57 28.57
CA GLU A 187 -38.97 2.29 29.60
C GLU A 187 -40.02 3.24 29.02
N THR A 188 -39.97 3.53 27.71
CA THR A 188 -40.93 4.43 27.02
C THR A 188 -42.04 3.68 26.26
N LEU A 189 -42.10 2.35 26.35
CA LEU A 189 -43.15 1.48 25.82
C LEU A 189 -43.99 0.91 26.93
#